data_dd890464cd8d30eaf4f4b2b4a7325192
#
_entry.id   dd890464cd8d30eaf4f4b2b4a7325192
#
_cell.length_a   1.000
_cell.length_b   1.000
_cell.length_c   1.000
_cell.angle_alpha   90.00
_cell.angle_beta   90.00
_cell.angle_gamma   90.00
#
_symmetry.space_group_name_H-M   'P 1'
#
loop_
_entity.id
_entity.type
_entity.pdbx_description
1 polymer ?
#
loop_
_entity_poly.entity_id
_entity_poly.type
_entity_poly.pdbx_seq_one_letter_code
_entity_poly.pdbx_strand_id
1 'polypeptide(L)'
;MKYAITLASFRKIEPIEDTLAVLTKQGYDAIEMFGEPTEVDIKKLLDSLKSYSLAVCGVTGMWGSISSDGWKRRLLSSDPSLVESSEQYVINCLKLCNTLGGYEMNVCLFADDKKGVDRTHSVISANEKKLFTAKAVPIMKSLCKRAADYGIQLVLEPLNRYSTPYCATAKDAIAITQQVDSLGVLLDTFHMNIEEDLFEEAIQSSRKFLRHMHFADNNRKMPGFAHIDFSTIVKSLNGIDYDDFISFEPNIADKNYAHAIKYGLDFVKRMVEAQN
;
A
#
# COMPACT_ATOMS: atom_id res chain seq x y z
N MET A 1 5.59 4.36 -16.40
CA MET A 1 4.71 4.14 -15.22
C MET A 1 3.40 3.53 -15.68
N LYS A 2 2.79 2.63 -14.89
CA LYS A 2 1.49 1.99 -15.12
C LYS A 2 0.51 2.45 -14.02
N TYR A 3 -0.79 2.34 -14.26
CA TYR A 3 -1.80 2.91 -13.37
C TYR A 3 -2.76 1.84 -12.87
N ALA A 4 -2.79 1.67 -11.55
CA ALA A 4 -3.73 0.79 -10.86
C ALA A 4 -4.61 1.59 -9.89
N ILE A 5 -5.60 0.94 -9.31
CA ILE A 5 -6.39 1.48 -8.21
C ILE A 5 -6.73 0.35 -7.25
N THR A 6 -6.70 0.63 -5.93
CA THR A 6 -7.03 -0.40 -4.95
C THR A 6 -8.54 -0.65 -4.87
N LEU A 7 -8.93 -1.91 -4.95
CA LEU A 7 -10.33 -2.30 -4.74
C LEU A 7 -10.79 -2.13 -3.28
N ALA A 8 -9.86 -1.95 -2.33
CA ALA A 8 -10.19 -1.62 -0.95
C ALA A 8 -11.06 -0.35 -0.86
N SER A 9 -10.81 0.63 -1.75
CA SER A 9 -11.56 1.88 -1.83
C SER A 9 -13.06 1.69 -2.16
N PHE A 10 -13.43 0.59 -2.81
CA PHE A 10 -14.80 0.34 -3.31
C PHE A 10 -15.54 -0.75 -2.54
N ARG A 11 -14.85 -1.46 -1.64
CA ARG A 11 -15.33 -2.70 -1.00
C ARG A 11 -16.74 -2.64 -0.39
N LYS A 12 -17.18 -1.46 0.08
CA LYS A 12 -18.51 -1.25 0.70
C LYS A 12 -19.45 -0.42 -0.17
N ILE A 13 -19.06 -0.11 -1.39
CA ILE A 13 -19.78 0.79 -2.28
C ILE A 13 -20.67 0.01 -3.25
N GLU A 14 -20.10 -1.00 -3.90
CA GLU A 14 -20.79 -1.82 -4.89
C GLU A 14 -20.08 -3.16 -5.14
N PRO A 15 -20.70 -4.10 -5.88
CA PRO A 15 -20.06 -5.34 -6.32
C PRO A 15 -18.78 -5.07 -7.11
N ILE A 16 -17.79 -5.95 -6.95
CA ILE A 16 -16.48 -5.82 -7.62
C ILE A 16 -16.64 -5.75 -9.15
N GLU A 17 -17.54 -6.54 -9.72
CA GLU A 17 -17.75 -6.59 -11.17
C GLU A 17 -18.20 -5.25 -11.76
N ASP A 18 -19.07 -4.51 -11.06
CA ASP A 18 -19.51 -3.19 -11.46
C ASP A 18 -18.35 -2.20 -11.43
N THR A 19 -17.52 -2.27 -10.38
CA THR A 19 -16.28 -1.49 -10.27
C THR A 19 -15.33 -1.80 -11.42
N LEU A 20 -15.06 -3.07 -11.74
CA LEU A 20 -14.15 -3.45 -12.83
C LEU A 20 -14.62 -2.92 -14.19
N ALA A 21 -15.93 -2.94 -14.47
CA ALA A 21 -16.50 -2.37 -15.68
C ALA A 21 -16.21 -0.87 -15.82
N VAL A 22 -16.32 -0.12 -14.71
CA VAL A 22 -15.99 1.31 -14.68
C VAL A 22 -14.50 1.53 -14.88
N LEU A 23 -13.63 0.80 -14.18
CA LEU A 23 -12.17 0.96 -14.24
C LEU A 23 -11.63 0.73 -15.66
N THR A 24 -12.09 -0.35 -16.33
CA THR A 24 -11.73 -0.63 -17.73
C THR A 24 -12.11 0.54 -18.64
N LYS A 25 -13.35 1.06 -18.50
CA LYS A 25 -13.81 2.20 -19.30
C LYS A 25 -12.99 3.48 -19.05
N GLN A 26 -12.46 3.64 -17.84
CA GLN A 26 -11.65 4.80 -17.49
C GLN A 26 -10.18 4.69 -17.94
N GLY A 27 -9.72 3.50 -18.34
CA GLY A 27 -8.36 3.28 -18.86
C GLY A 27 -7.31 3.02 -17.79
N TYR A 28 -7.69 2.32 -16.72
CA TYR A 28 -6.75 1.74 -15.77
C TYR A 28 -6.08 0.50 -16.35
N ASP A 29 -4.81 0.27 -16.04
CA ASP A 29 -4.04 -0.89 -16.52
C ASP A 29 -4.27 -2.11 -15.63
N ALA A 30 -4.48 -1.89 -14.32
CA ALA A 30 -4.61 -2.94 -13.32
C ALA A 30 -5.48 -2.52 -12.13
N ILE A 31 -5.78 -3.51 -11.30
CA ILE A 31 -6.30 -3.30 -9.95
C ILE A 31 -5.27 -3.77 -8.92
N GLU A 32 -5.39 -3.24 -7.73
CA GLU A 32 -4.75 -3.78 -6.54
C GLU A 32 -5.83 -4.39 -5.64
N MET A 33 -5.69 -5.69 -5.33
CA MET A 33 -6.72 -6.42 -4.60
C MET A 33 -6.63 -6.17 -3.10
N PHE A 34 -7.74 -6.07 -2.39
CA PHE A 34 -7.73 -5.99 -0.93
C PHE A 34 -7.40 -7.34 -0.27
N GLY A 35 -6.67 -7.30 0.83
CA GLY A 35 -6.15 -8.47 1.55
C GLY A 35 -7.18 -9.15 2.46
N GLU A 36 -8.28 -9.66 1.90
CA GLU A 36 -9.28 -10.48 2.60
C GLU A 36 -9.54 -11.78 1.83
N PRO A 37 -8.62 -12.75 1.92
CA PRO A 37 -8.68 -13.98 1.10
C PRO A 37 -9.96 -14.80 1.23
N THR A 38 -10.64 -14.71 2.39
CA THR A 38 -11.87 -15.45 2.67
C THR A 38 -13.15 -14.78 2.19
N GLU A 39 -13.06 -13.51 1.76
CA GLU A 39 -14.23 -12.74 1.31
C GLU A 39 -14.39 -12.72 -0.21
N VAL A 40 -13.49 -13.39 -0.94
CA VAL A 40 -13.40 -13.30 -2.40
C VAL A 40 -13.78 -14.63 -3.04
N ASP A 41 -14.77 -14.62 -3.92
CA ASP A 41 -14.96 -15.70 -4.89
C ASP A 41 -13.90 -15.58 -6.00
N ILE A 42 -12.78 -16.29 -5.81
CA ILE A 42 -11.61 -16.21 -6.68
C ILE A 42 -11.95 -16.59 -8.12
N LYS A 43 -12.79 -17.62 -8.34
CA LYS A 43 -13.16 -18.05 -9.69
C LYS A 43 -13.94 -16.96 -10.42
N LYS A 44 -14.96 -16.43 -9.77
CA LYS A 44 -15.78 -15.35 -10.31
C LYS A 44 -14.94 -14.10 -10.61
N LEU A 45 -14.02 -13.76 -9.70
CA LEU A 45 -13.11 -12.63 -9.89
C LEU A 45 -12.18 -12.83 -11.09
N LEU A 46 -11.55 -14.00 -11.23
CA LEU A 46 -10.68 -14.31 -12.38
C LEU A 46 -11.43 -14.24 -13.71
N ASP A 47 -12.66 -14.79 -13.78
CA ASP A 47 -13.51 -14.71 -14.97
C ASP A 47 -13.84 -13.25 -15.32
N SER A 48 -14.13 -12.41 -14.30
CA SER A 48 -14.41 -11.00 -14.49
C SER A 48 -13.16 -10.21 -14.93
N LEU A 49 -12.02 -10.39 -14.28
CA LEU A 49 -10.75 -9.76 -14.66
C LEU A 49 -10.38 -10.05 -16.12
N LYS A 50 -10.54 -11.33 -16.54
CA LYS A 50 -10.30 -11.75 -17.92
C LYS A 50 -11.25 -11.05 -18.88
N SER A 51 -12.55 -10.98 -18.56
CA SER A 51 -13.55 -10.35 -19.42
C SER A 51 -13.31 -8.85 -19.62
N TYR A 52 -12.77 -8.18 -18.59
CA TYR A 52 -12.45 -6.75 -18.62
C TYR A 52 -11.01 -6.44 -19.03
N SER A 53 -10.18 -7.46 -19.28
CA SER A 53 -8.75 -7.30 -19.64
C SER A 53 -7.95 -6.48 -18.60
N LEU A 54 -8.31 -6.59 -17.33
CA LEU A 54 -7.62 -5.93 -16.22
C LEU A 54 -6.62 -6.90 -15.57
N ALA A 55 -5.40 -6.43 -15.36
CA ALA A 55 -4.39 -7.15 -14.58
C ALA A 55 -4.60 -6.94 -13.07
N VAL A 56 -3.93 -7.76 -12.27
CA VAL A 56 -3.75 -7.52 -10.83
C VAL A 56 -2.29 -7.18 -10.61
N CYS A 57 -1.98 -5.99 -10.10
CA CYS A 57 -0.60 -5.63 -9.75
C CYS A 57 -0.18 -6.23 -8.41
N GLY A 58 -1.08 -6.27 -7.43
CA GLY A 58 -0.74 -6.78 -6.12
C GLY A 58 -1.94 -6.91 -5.19
N VAL A 59 -1.62 -7.14 -3.92
CA VAL A 59 -2.59 -7.21 -2.82
C VAL A 59 -2.26 -6.16 -1.77
N THR A 60 -3.19 -5.24 -1.51
CA THR A 60 -3.11 -4.30 -0.39
C THR A 60 -3.49 -5.00 0.91
N GLY A 61 -2.58 -5.07 1.87
CA GLY A 61 -2.86 -5.63 3.19
C GLY A 61 -3.91 -4.80 3.94
N MET A 62 -4.90 -5.47 4.54
CA MET A 62 -5.98 -4.81 5.29
C MET A 62 -5.61 -4.75 6.77
N TRP A 63 -4.87 -3.73 7.15
CA TRP A 63 -4.39 -3.51 8.51
C TRP A 63 -5.27 -2.47 9.25
N GLY A 64 -5.53 -2.70 10.53
CA GLY A 64 -6.29 -1.76 11.37
C GLY A 64 -7.80 -1.93 11.28
N SER A 65 -8.56 -0.82 11.32
CA SER A 65 -10.01 -0.81 11.55
C SER A 65 -10.88 -1.08 10.31
N ILE A 66 -10.31 -1.22 9.12
CA ILE A 66 -11.09 -1.40 7.88
C ILE A 66 -11.75 -2.78 7.85
N SER A 67 -11.06 -3.80 8.35
CA SER A 67 -11.54 -5.17 8.49
C SER A 67 -11.96 -5.46 9.94
N SER A 68 -12.90 -6.39 10.13
CA SER A 68 -13.33 -6.83 11.47
C SER A 68 -12.19 -7.38 12.32
N ASP A 69 -11.20 -8.01 11.70
CA ASP A 69 -10.04 -8.61 12.36
C ASP A 69 -8.74 -7.80 12.19
N GLY A 70 -8.80 -6.65 11.52
CA GLY A 70 -7.61 -5.83 11.26
C GLY A 70 -6.85 -5.45 12.53
N TRP A 71 -7.54 -5.20 13.63
CA TRP A 71 -6.93 -4.88 14.91
C TRP A 71 -6.10 -6.03 15.52
N LYS A 72 -6.31 -7.27 15.07
CA LYS A 72 -5.53 -8.46 15.48
C LYS A 72 -4.26 -8.65 14.66
N ARG A 73 -4.11 -7.95 13.53
CA ARG A 73 -2.97 -8.08 12.60
C ARG A 73 -1.80 -7.26 13.09
N ARG A 74 -1.01 -7.82 14.02
CA ARG A 74 0.05 -7.12 14.75
C ARG A 74 1.34 -7.93 14.73
N LEU A 75 2.15 -7.74 13.68
CA LEU A 75 3.43 -8.42 13.51
C LEU A 75 4.45 -8.11 14.62
N LEU A 76 4.29 -6.99 15.31
CA LEU A 76 5.18 -6.57 16.40
C LEU A 76 4.52 -6.68 17.78
N SER A 77 3.45 -7.46 17.90
CA SER A 77 2.79 -7.69 19.20
C SER A 77 3.73 -8.37 20.22
N SER A 78 3.50 -8.11 21.50
CA SER A 78 4.10 -8.87 22.59
C SER A 78 3.44 -10.25 22.79
N ASP A 79 2.23 -10.43 22.28
CA ASP A 79 1.52 -11.71 22.27
C ASP A 79 1.95 -12.57 21.07
N PRO A 80 2.64 -13.69 21.28
CA PRO A 80 3.10 -14.57 20.21
C PRO A 80 1.95 -15.10 19.32
N SER A 81 0.75 -15.28 19.87
CA SER A 81 -0.41 -15.78 19.12
C SER A 81 -0.91 -14.76 18.08
N LEU A 82 -0.83 -13.47 18.41
CA LEU A 82 -1.14 -12.39 17.46
C LEU A 82 -0.07 -12.26 16.38
N VAL A 83 1.20 -12.49 16.72
CA VAL A 83 2.29 -12.52 15.72
C VAL A 83 2.07 -13.67 14.75
N GLU A 84 1.88 -14.88 15.25
CA GLU A 84 1.65 -16.09 14.42
C GLU A 84 0.43 -15.93 13.52
N SER A 85 -0.68 -15.45 14.06
CA SER A 85 -1.89 -15.21 13.26
C SER A 85 -1.70 -14.12 12.19
N SER A 86 -0.89 -13.10 12.48
CA SER A 86 -0.54 -12.06 11.53
C SER A 86 0.38 -12.57 10.42
N GLU A 87 1.36 -13.40 10.74
CA GLU A 87 2.20 -14.07 9.73
C GLU A 87 1.36 -14.99 8.83
N GLN A 88 0.43 -15.76 9.43
CA GLN A 88 -0.48 -16.63 8.66
C GLN A 88 -1.40 -15.81 7.74
N TYR A 89 -1.89 -14.65 8.20
CA TYR A 89 -2.65 -13.72 7.38
C TYR A 89 -1.82 -13.26 6.15
N VAL A 90 -0.57 -12.85 6.36
CA VAL A 90 0.32 -12.46 5.24
C VAL A 90 0.48 -13.62 4.25
N ILE A 91 0.72 -14.85 4.74
CA ILE A 91 0.86 -16.03 3.88
C ILE A 91 -0.42 -16.29 3.07
N ASN A 92 -1.59 -16.09 3.66
CA ASN A 92 -2.86 -16.25 2.93
C ASN A 92 -3.05 -15.18 1.85
N CYS A 93 -2.62 -13.94 2.12
CA CYS A 93 -2.61 -12.87 1.11
C CYS A 93 -1.60 -13.13 -0.02
N LEU A 94 -0.41 -13.70 0.29
CA LEU A 94 0.55 -14.13 -0.73
C LEU A 94 -0.05 -15.19 -1.67
N LYS A 95 -0.78 -16.16 -1.12
CA LYS A 95 -1.50 -17.18 -1.91
C LYS A 95 -2.56 -16.53 -2.80
N LEU A 96 -3.35 -15.60 -2.25
CA LEU A 96 -4.34 -14.84 -3.01
C LEU A 96 -3.68 -14.09 -4.16
N CYS A 97 -2.62 -13.33 -3.87
CA CYS A 97 -1.87 -12.55 -4.84
C CYS A 97 -1.35 -13.42 -6.00
N ASN A 98 -0.67 -14.53 -5.68
CA ASN A 98 -0.20 -15.50 -6.68
C ASN A 98 -1.34 -16.08 -7.52
N THR A 99 -2.45 -16.46 -6.89
CA THR A 99 -3.62 -17.03 -7.59
C THR A 99 -4.25 -16.03 -8.56
N LEU A 100 -4.24 -14.75 -8.23
CA LEU A 100 -4.76 -13.67 -9.08
C LEU A 100 -3.76 -13.19 -10.15
N GLY A 101 -2.53 -13.72 -10.16
CA GLY A 101 -1.48 -13.29 -11.08
C GLY A 101 -0.83 -11.96 -10.72
N GLY A 102 -1.01 -11.48 -9.49
CA GLY A 102 -0.29 -10.33 -8.95
C GLY A 102 1.16 -10.71 -8.58
N TYR A 103 2.01 -9.72 -8.39
CA TYR A 103 3.42 -9.94 -8.10
C TYR A 103 3.91 -9.21 -6.85
N GLU A 104 3.04 -8.43 -6.21
CA GLU A 104 3.41 -7.59 -5.07
C GLU A 104 2.39 -7.67 -3.95
N MET A 105 2.86 -7.56 -2.70
CA MET A 105 1.99 -7.44 -1.53
C MET A 105 2.58 -6.44 -0.54
N ASN A 106 1.79 -5.46 -0.10
CA ASN A 106 2.20 -4.56 0.95
C ASN A 106 1.97 -5.16 2.34
N VAL A 107 2.85 -4.79 3.25
CA VAL A 107 2.74 -5.05 4.69
C VAL A 107 3.02 -3.78 5.47
N CYS A 108 2.30 -3.63 6.59
CA CYS A 108 2.50 -2.54 7.55
C CYS A 108 2.87 -3.10 8.92
N LEU A 109 3.57 -2.33 9.73
CA LEU A 109 4.07 -2.77 11.02
C LEU A 109 3.22 -2.19 12.16
N PHE A 110 2.43 -3.05 12.78
CA PHE A 110 1.67 -2.75 13.97
C PHE A 110 2.20 -3.54 15.17
N ALA A 111 2.27 -2.86 16.33
CA ALA A 111 2.50 -3.45 17.64
C ALA A 111 1.26 -3.27 18.53
N ASP A 112 1.36 -3.72 19.77
CA ASP A 112 0.28 -3.54 20.74
C ASP A 112 0.02 -2.06 21.00
N ASP A 113 -1.25 -1.71 21.14
CA ASP A 113 -1.63 -0.37 21.55
C ASP A 113 -1.16 -0.14 22.99
N LYS A 114 -0.37 0.89 23.20
CA LYS A 114 -0.06 1.34 24.55
C LYS A 114 -1.35 1.93 25.16
N LYS A 115 -1.89 1.30 26.20
CA LYS A 115 -3.04 1.84 26.94
C LYS A 115 -2.72 3.25 27.42
N GLY A 116 -3.60 4.22 27.13
CA GLY A 116 -3.46 5.60 27.58
C GLY A 116 -2.49 6.47 26.77
N VAL A 117 -1.95 6.01 25.65
CA VAL A 117 -1.18 6.85 24.74
C VAL A 117 -2.13 7.64 23.86
N ASP A 118 -2.08 8.94 24.00
CA ASP A 118 -2.71 9.86 23.06
C ASP A 118 -1.99 9.76 21.71
N ARG A 119 -2.64 9.13 20.74
CA ARG A 119 -2.08 8.95 19.38
C ARG A 119 -1.86 10.27 18.63
N THR A 120 -2.45 11.36 19.09
CA THR A 120 -2.25 12.69 18.49
C THR A 120 -0.83 13.23 18.70
N HIS A 121 -0.09 12.68 19.69
CA HIS A 121 1.27 13.09 20.05
C HIS A 121 2.27 11.91 20.04
N SER A 122 1.98 10.84 19.30
CA SER A 122 2.77 9.61 19.28
C SER A 122 4.12 9.78 18.58
N VAL A 123 5.00 10.57 19.16
CA VAL A 123 6.42 10.57 18.80
C VAL A 123 7.11 9.52 19.65
N ILE A 124 7.58 8.45 19.04
CA ILE A 124 8.42 7.46 19.73
C ILE A 124 9.89 7.89 19.67
N SER A 125 10.64 7.57 20.73
CA SER A 125 12.05 7.89 20.80
C SER A 125 12.87 7.11 19.78
N ALA A 126 14.06 7.62 19.41
CA ALA A 126 15.00 6.93 18.54
C ALA A 126 15.38 5.52 19.07
N ASN A 127 15.46 5.35 20.39
CA ASN A 127 15.73 4.06 21.00
C ASN A 127 14.57 3.08 20.82
N GLU A 128 13.32 3.53 20.99
CA GLU A 128 12.15 2.71 20.69
C GLU A 128 12.11 2.31 19.22
N LYS A 129 12.32 3.24 18.28
CA LYS A 129 12.42 2.93 16.84
C LYS A 129 13.47 1.85 16.58
N LYS A 130 14.66 1.96 17.19
CA LYS A 130 15.71 0.96 17.06
C LYS A 130 15.29 -0.43 17.57
N LEU A 131 14.60 -0.49 18.71
CA LEU A 131 14.06 -1.74 19.24
C LEU A 131 13.01 -2.36 18.34
N PHE A 132 12.10 -1.55 17.78
CA PHE A 132 11.12 -2.03 16.81
C PHE A 132 11.75 -2.51 15.52
N THR A 133 12.74 -1.80 14.99
CA THR A 133 13.51 -2.25 13.83
C THR A 133 14.16 -3.61 14.09
N ALA A 134 14.82 -3.78 15.24
CA ALA A 134 15.44 -5.04 15.63
C ALA A 134 14.43 -6.19 15.75
N LYS A 135 13.20 -5.91 16.20
CA LYS A 135 12.10 -6.89 16.26
C LYS A 135 11.51 -7.19 14.88
N ALA A 136 11.38 -6.18 14.02
CA ALA A 136 10.77 -6.31 12.69
C ALA A 136 11.67 -7.12 11.73
N VAL A 137 12.99 -6.91 11.74
CA VAL A 137 13.91 -7.51 10.78
C VAL A 137 13.79 -9.03 10.68
N PRO A 138 13.85 -9.84 11.78
CA PRO A 138 13.73 -11.29 11.67
C PRO A 138 12.36 -11.74 11.13
N ILE A 139 11.27 -11.05 11.49
CA ILE A 139 9.91 -11.33 11.01
C ILE A 139 9.85 -11.08 9.50
N MET A 140 10.34 -9.93 9.05
CA MET A 140 10.34 -9.57 7.63
C MET A 140 11.23 -10.51 6.80
N LYS A 141 12.37 -10.97 7.33
CA LYS A 141 13.20 -12.00 6.68
C LYS A 141 12.43 -13.31 6.48
N SER A 142 11.69 -13.74 7.50
CA SER A 142 10.84 -14.94 7.41
C SER A 142 9.75 -14.78 6.37
N LEU A 143 9.05 -13.66 6.38
CA LEU A 143 7.97 -13.38 5.45
C LEU A 143 8.46 -13.21 4.01
N CYS A 144 9.59 -12.54 3.78
CA CYS A 144 10.19 -12.42 2.43
C CYS A 144 10.60 -13.79 1.87
N LYS A 145 11.12 -14.70 2.70
CA LYS A 145 11.40 -16.07 2.28
C LYS A 145 10.11 -16.79 1.84
N ARG A 146 9.01 -16.61 2.59
CA ARG A 146 7.71 -17.19 2.23
C ARG A 146 7.13 -16.54 0.96
N ALA A 147 7.32 -15.23 0.79
CA ALA A 147 6.88 -14.53 -0.41
C ALA A 147 7.60 -15.02 -1.68
N ALA A 148 8.90 -15.32 -1.57
CA ALA A 148 9.68 -15.90 -2.67
C ALA A 148 9.15 -17.27 -3.12
N ASP A 149 8.61 -18.11 -2.21
CA ASP A 149 7.97 -19.39 -2.56
C ASP A 149 6.76 -19.21 -3.49
N TYR A 150 6.15 -18.02 -3.50
CA TYR A 150 5.01 -17.65 -4.35
C TYR A 150 5.42 -16.73 -5.53
N GLY A 151 6.68 -16.35 -5.64
CA GLY A 151 7.14 -15.38 -6.64
C GLY A 151 6.62 -13.96 -6.41
N ILE A 152 6.28 -13.62 -5.16
CA ILE A 152 5.71 -12.32 -4.77
C ILE A 152 6.76 -11.45 -4.11
N GLN A 153 6.82 -10.19 -4.49
CA GLN A 153 7.60 -9.15 -3.84
C GLN A 153 6.85 -8.62 -2.62
N LEU A 154 7.41 -8.72 -1.42
CA LEU A 154 6.89 -7.96 -0.28
C LEU A 154 7.40 -6.52 -0.34
N VAL A 155 6.51 -5.57 -0.04
CA VAL A 155 6.84 -4.17 0.14
C VAL A 155 6.37 -3.69 1.51
N LEU A 156 7.22 -2.94 2.20
CA LEU A 156 6.93 -2.34 3.49
C LEU A 156 6.40 -0.94 3.28
N GLU A 157 5.19 -0.68 3.76
CA GLU A 157 4.56 0.63 3.73
C GLU A 157 4.72 1.34 5.08
N PRO A 158 5.45 2.47 5.15
CA PRO A 158 5.40 3.37 6.28
C PRO A 158 4.06 4.10 6.30
N LEU A 159 3.34 3.99 7.42
CA LEU A 159 2.08 4.71 7.63
C LEU A 159 2.31 5.96 8.48
N ASN A 160 1.34 6.89 8.46
CA ASN A 160 1.45 8.05 9.33
C ASN A 160 1.34 7.66 10.82
N ARG A 161 1.85 8.54 11.70
CA ARG A 161 1.92 8.36 13.17
C ARG A 161 0.57 8.09 13.85
N TYR A 162 -0.54 8.50 13.21
CA TYR A 162 -1.88 8.25 13.75
C TYR A 162 -2.35 6.81 13.50
N SER A 163 -1.78 6.14 12.51
CA SER A 163 -2.01 4.71 12.24
C SER A 163 -1.05 3.84 13.03
N THR A 164 0.25 4.10 12.91
CA THR A 164 1.31 3.41 13.67
C THR A 164 2.57 4.28 13.73
N PRO A 165 3.15 4.51 14.94
CA PRO A 165 4.34 5.35 15.06
C PRO A 165 5.66 4.61 14.79
N TYR A 166 5.62 3.30 14.53
CA TYR A 166 6.81 2.46 14.52
C TYR A 166 7.59 2.47 13.21
N CYS A 167 6.87 2.64 12.10
CA CYS A 167 7.41 2.80 10.77
C CYS A 167 6.56 3.84 10.07
N ALA A 168 6.95 5.12 10.18
CA ALA A 168 6.14 6.23 9.73
C ALA A 168 6.77 7.03 8.60
N THR A 169 8.08 6.92 8.39
CA THR A 169 8.80 7.64 7.34
C THR A 169 9.49 6.68 6.38
N ALA A 170 9.82 7.15 5.18
CA ALA A 170 10.68 6.44 4.24
C ALA A 170 12.00 5.98 4.91
N LYS A 171 12.59 6.84 5.74
CA LYS A 171 13.80 6.52 6.52
C LYS A 171 13.60 5.33 7.47
N ASP A 172 12.44 5.23 8.12
CA ASP A 172 12.12 4.09 9.01
C ASP A 172 12.00 2.80 8.20
N ALA A 173 11.33 2.83 7.04
CA ALA A 173 11.21 1.68 6.15
C ALA A 173 12.57 1.25 5.59
N ILE A 174 13.40 2.19 5.14
CA ILE A 174 14.75 1.94 4.62
C ILE A 174 15.63 1.27 5.68
N ALA A 175 15.53 1.71 6.95
CA ALA A 175 16.31 1.13 8.04
C ALA A 175 16.04 -0.38 8.26
N ILE A 176 14.83 -0.84 7.93
CA ILE A 176 14.45 -2.26 7.95
C ILE A 176 14.88 -2.94 6.65
N THR A 177 14.54 -2.35 5.50
CA THR A 177 14.76 -2.91 4.17
C THR A 177 16.23 -3.16 3.87
N GLN A 178 17.13 -2.30 4.34
CA GLN A 178 18.58 -2.48 4.21
C GLN A 178 19.12 -3.76 4.90
N GLN A 179 18.36 -4.34 5.82
CA GLN A 179 18.73 -5.53 6.60
C GLN A 179 17.97 -6.78 6.16
N VAL A 180 17.06 -6.65 5.19
CA VAL A 180 16.18 -7.74 4.73
C VAL A 180 16.26 -7.83 3.21
N ASP A 181 16.94 -8.87 2.73
CA ASP A 181 17.03 -9.13 1.30
C ASP A 181 15.62 -9.32 0.70
N SER A 182 15.42 -8.81 -0.50
CA SER A 182 14.15 -8.90 -1.24
C SER A 182 12.95 -8.20 -0.60
N LEU A 183 13.14 -7.34 0.41
CA LEU A 183 12.08 -6.45 0.90
C LEU A 183 12.12 -5.13 0.13
N GLY A 184 10.99 -4.75 -0.48
CA GLY A 184 10.82 -3.44 -1.11
C GLY A 184 10.21 -2.41 -0.15
N VAL A 185 10.10 -1.17 -0.64
CA VAL A 185 9.38 -0.07 0.01
C VAL A 185 8.21 0.33 -0.87
N LEU A 186 7.06 0.55 -0.25
CA LEU A 186 5.92 1.25 -0.82
C LEU A 186 5.84 2.63 -0.16
N LEU A 187 5.65 3.70 -0.93
CA LEU A 187 5.40 5.03 -0.41
C LEU A 187 3.99 5.50 -0.80
N ASP A 188 3.24 6.01 0.18
CA ASP A 188 1.91 6.57 -0.02
C ASP A 188 1.93 8.09 0.19
N THR A 189 1.50 8.84 -0.81
CA THR A 189 1.54 10.32 -0.81
C THR A 189 0.71 10.93 0.31
N PHE A 190 -0.38 10.30 0.73
CA PHE A 190 -1.17 10.75 1.88
C PHE A 190 -0.40 10.60 3.20
N HIS A 191 0.28 9.47 3.40
CA HIS A 191 1.10 9.26 4.60
C HIS A 191 2.33 10.15 4.59
N MET A 192 3.02 10.26 3.46
CA MET A 192 4.17 11.14 3.28
C MET A 192 3.83 12.60 3.58
N ASN A 193 2.65 13.09 3.17
CA ASN A 193 2.22 14.47 3.45
C ASN A 193 2.14 14.81 4.95
N ILE A 194 2.03 13.81 5.81
CA ILE A 194 1.95 13.98 7.26
C ILE A 194 3.33 13.83 7.92
N GLU A 195 4.19 12.98 7.35
CA GLU A 195 5.40 12.51 8.04
C GLU A 195 6.70 13.00 7.42
N GLU A 196 6.74 13.29 6.12
CA GLU A 196 7.96 13.69 5.43
C GLU A 196 8.08 15.22 5.35
N ASP A 197 9.28 15.72 5.55
CA ASP A 197 9.56 17.14 5.37
C ASP A 197 9.54 17.51 3.87
N LEU A 198 10.08 16.65 3.01
CA LEU A 198 10.14 16.81 1.56
C LEU A 198 9.87 15.48 0.84
N PHE A 199 8.91 15.47 -0.08
CA PHE A 199 8.59 14.31 -0.91
C PHE A 199 9.79 13.83 -1.73
N GLU A 200 10.55 14.78 -2.30
CA GLU A 200 11.71 14.49 -3.15
C GLU A 200 12.80 13.73 -2.40
N GLU A 201 13.10 14.14 -1.18
CA GLU A 201 14.12 13.47 -0.36
C GLU A 201 13.70 12.05 0.04
N ALA A 202 12.42 11.86 0.38
CA ALA A 202 11.87 10.56 0.71
C ALA A 202 11.94 9.60 -0.50
N ILE A 203 11.56 10.08 -1.70
CA ILE A 203 11.61 9.30 -2.94
C ILE A 203 13.05 8.99 -3.32
N GLN A 204 13.95 9.99 -3.34
CA GLN A 204 15.36 9.81 -3.69
C GLN A 204 16.09 8.85 -2.75
N SER A 205 15.86 8.97 -1.44
CA SER A 205 16.47 8.07 -0.45
C SER A 205 15.97 6.63 -0.60
N SER A 206 14.74 6.45 -1.08
CA SER A 206 14.12 5.14 -1.30
C SER A 206 14.51 4.49 -2.64
N ARG A 207 15.21 5.17 -3.55
CA ARG A 207 15.50 4.76 -4.93
C ARG A 207 15.85 3.28 -5.10
N LYS A 208 16.69 2.74 -4.23
CA LYS A 208 17.15 1.33 -4.31
C LYS A 208 16.06 0.31 -3.94
N PHE A 209 15.11 0.73 -3.13
CA PHE A 209 14.14 -0.13 -2.46
C PHE A 209 12.70 0.11 -2.92
N LEU A 210 12.42 1.29 -3.51
CA LEU A 210 11.08 1.66 -3.96
C LEU A 210 10.60 0.69 -5.04
N ARG A 211 9.43 0.08 -4.81
CA ARG A 211 8.79 -0.87 -5.73
C ARG A 211 7.36 -0.50 -6.06
N HIS A 212 6.71 0.26 -5.17
CA HIS A 212 5.30 0.62 -5.35
C HIS A 212 5.02 2.03 -4.84
N MET A 213 4.01 2.67 -5.43
CA MET A 213 3.51 3.98 -5.00
C MET A 213 2.00 3.94 -4.82
N HIS A 214 1.53 4.40 -3.66
CA HIS A 214 0.12 4.75 -3.49
C HIS A 214 -0.08 6.25 -3.65
N PHE A 215 -1.06 6.62 -4.47
CA PHE A 215 -1.42 8.02 -4.72
C PHE A 215 -2.81 8.33 -4.17
N ALA A 216 -2.85 9.23 -3.20
CA ALA A 216 -4.04 9.91 -2.74
C ALA A 216 -3.67 11.34 -2.35
N ASP A 217 -4.59 12.29 -2.49
CA ASP A 217 -4.37 13.66 -2.05
C ASP A 217 -4.42 13.75 -0.51
N ASN A 218 -4.01 14.86 0.09
CA ASN A 218 -3.92 15.04 1.53
C ASN A 218 -5.25 14.90 2.29
N ASN A 219 -6.39 14.95 1.58
CA ASN A 219 -7.72 14.67 2.10
C ASN A 219 -8.22 13.24 1.81
N ARG A 220 -7.30 12.35 1.40
CA ARG A 220 -7.55 10.96 0.99
C ARG A 220 -8.54 10.84 -0.18
N LYS A 221 -8.68 11.87 -1.02
CA LYS A 221 -9.38 11.81 -2.31
C LYS A 221 -8.39 11.48 -3.43
N MET A 222 -8.90 11.37 -4.65
CA MET A 222 -8.06 11.26 -5.83
C MET A 222 -7.11 12.46 -5.96
N PRO A 223 -5.91 12.31 -6.56
CA PRO A 223 -5.00 13.39 -6.87
C PRO A 223 -5.69 14.53 -7.63
N GLY A 224 -5.37 15.78 -7.26
CA GLY A 224 -5.93 16.99 -7.85
C GLY A 224 -7.24 17.49 -7.22
N PHE A 225 -7.70 16.84 -6.14
CA PHE A 225 -8.86 17.30 -5.37
C PHE A 225 -8.50 18.03 -4.07
N ALA A 226 -7.19 18.24 -3.81
CA ALA A 226 -6.70 19.04 -2.71
C ALA A 226 -5.36 19.72 -3.09
N HIS A 227 -4.30 19.63 -2.29
CA HIS A 227 -3.15 20.50 -2.48
C HIS A 227 -1.77 19.81 -2.41
N ILE A 228 -1.69 18.48 -2.52
CA ILE A 228 -0.38 17.84 -2.73
C ILE A 228 0.17 18.24 -4.09
N ASP A 229 1.44 18.64 -4.13
CA ASP A 229 2.16 18.91 -5.38
C ASP A 229 2.60 17.60 -6.05
N PHE A 230 1.69 16.99 -6.80
CA PHE A 230 1.99 15.78 -7.57
C PHE A 230 2.99 16.01 -8.71
N SER A 231 3.18 17.26 -9.18
CA SER A 231 4.18 17.56 -10.20
C SER A 231 5.60 17.31 -9.68
N THR A 232 5.88 17.76 -8.47
CA THR A 232 7.14 17.48 -7.78
C THR A 232 7.35 15.99 -7.52
N ILE A 233 6.30 15.27 -7.10
CA ILE A 233 6.36 13.82 -6.86
C ILE A 233 6.68 13.06 -8.16
N VAL A 234 5.94 13.33 -9.24
CA VAL A 234 6.14 12.69 -10.55
C VAL A 234 7.55 13.00 -11.09
N LYS A 235 8.02 14.24 -10.95
CA LYS A 235 9.39 14.62 -11.32
C LYS A 235 10.44 13.81 -10.55
N SER A 236 10.22 13.60 -9.26
CA SER A 236 11.13 12.82 -8.42
C SER A 236 11.14 11.34 -8.78
N LEU A 237 9.99 10.77 -9.12
CA LEU A 237 9.86 9.39 -9.60
C LEU A 237 10.58 9.21 -10.95
N ASN A 238 10.40 10.13 -11.89
CA ASN A 238 11.14 10.10 -13.16
C ASN A 238 12.65 10.23 -12.93
N GLY A 239 13.07 11.07 -11.97
CA GLY A 239 14.48 11.25 -11.61
C GLY A 239 15.18 10.03 -11.02
N ILE A 240 14.43 9.02 -10.60
CA ILE A 240 14.95 7.72 -10.14
C ILE A 240 14.65 6.57 -11.11
N ASP A 241 14.17 6.88 -12.31
CA ASP A 241 13.77 5.92 -13.34
C ASP A 241 12.67 4.93 -12.87
N TYR A 242 11.71 5.44 -12.05
CA TYR A 242 10.59 4.63 -11.61
C TYR A 242 9.63 4.34 -12.76
N ASP A 243 9.44 3.07 -13.09
CA ASP A 243 8.60 2.62 -14.22
C ASP A 243 7.48 1.62 -13.83
N ASP A 244 7.32 1.37 -12.53
CA ASP A 244 6.33 0.44 -11.99
C ASP A 244 4.96 1.11 -11.78
N PHE A 245 4.09 0.49 -10.99
CA PHE A 245 2.72 0.95 -10.78
C PHE A 245 2.62 2.14 -9.84
N ILE A 246 1.79 3.10 -10.24
CA ILE A 246 1.13 4.05 -9.36
C ILE A 246 -0.28 3.52 -9.12
N SER A 247 -0.56 3.08 -7.89
CA SER A 247 -1.89 2.61 -7.48
C SER A 247 -2.60 3.73 -6.73
N PHE A 248 -3.78 4.11 -7.20
CA PHE A 248 -4.58 5.11 -6.50
C PHE A 248 -5.28 4.47 -5.31
N GLU A 249 -5.21 5.14 -4.15
CA GLU A 249 -5.84 4.68 -2.91
C GLU A 249 -6.72 5.75 -2.24
N PRO A 250 -7.76 6.23 -2.93
CA PRO A 250 -8.66 7.23 -2.37
C PRO A 250 -9.72 6.61 -1.45
N ASN A 251 -10.28 7.43 -0.56
CA ASN A 251 -11.54 7.13 0.09
C ASN A 251 -12.70 7.41 -0.87
N ILE A 252 -13.47 6.39 -1.23
CA ILE A 252 -14.68 6.51 -2.04
C ILE A 252 -15.90 6.53 -1.10
N ALA A 253 -16.70 7.58 -1.19
CA ALA A 253 -17.83 7.82 -0.28
C ALA A 253 -19.14 7.19 -0.78
N ASP A 254 -19.35 7.17 -2.10
CA ASP A 254 -20.61 6.72 -2.73
C ASP A 254 -20.37 6.22 -4.17
N LYS A 255 -21.44 5.82 -4.85
CA LYS A 255 -21.40 5.30 -6.23
C LYS A 255 -21.11 6.35 -7.32
N ASN A 256 -21.03 7.63 -7.00
CA ASN A 256 -20.78 8.69 -7.98
C ASN A 256 -19.28 8.95 -8.22
N TYR A 257 -18.47 7.93 -8.07
CA TYR A 257 -17.01 8.04 -8.10
C TYR A 257 -16.38 8.08 -9.51
N ALA A 258 -17.13 7.64 -10.55
CA ALA A 258 -16.57 7.45 -11.89
C ALA A 258 -15.87 8.70 -12.46
N HIS A 259 -16.45 9.89 -12.23
CA HIS A 259 -15.83 11.14 -12.63
C HIS A 259 -14.55 11.43 -11.84
N ALA A 260 -14.56 11.21 -10.52
CA ALA A 260 -13.42 11.52 -9.67
C ALA A 260 -12.21 10.65 -10.00
N ILE A 261 -12.40 9.33 -10.20
CA ILE A 261 -11.31 8.42 -10.55
C ILE A 261 -10.76 8.70 -11.95
N LYS A 262 -11.62 9.09 -12.91
CA LYS A 262 -11.15 9.51 -14.24
C LYS A 262 -10.36 10.79 -14.18
N TYR A 263 -10.86 11.80 -13.48
CA TYR A 263 -10.18 13.09 -13.33
C TYR A 263 -8.79 12.92 -12.71
N GLY A 264 -8.68 12.18 -11.58
CA GLY A 264 -7.40 11.98 -10.90
C GLY A 264 -6.41 11.18 -11.75
N LEU A 265 -6.88 10.15 -12.48
CA LEU A 265 -6.04 9.41 -13.42
C LEU A 265 -5.49 10.32 -14.52
N ASP A 266 -6.36 11.11 -15.17
CA ASP A 266 -5.95 12.04 -16.23
C ASP A 266 -5.05 13.16 -15.71
N PHE A 267 -5.30 13.61 -14.48
CA PHE A 267 -4.47 14.62 -13.82
C PHE A 267 -3.01 14.14 -13.67
N VAL A 268 -2.81 12.91 -13.19
CA VAL A 268 -1.46 12.32 -13.05
C VAL A 268 -0.85 12.00 -14.40
N LYS A 269 -1.60 11.42 -15.35
CA LYS A 269 -1.11 11.11 -16.71
C LYS A 269 -0.56 12.35 -17.43
N ARG A 270 -1.26 13.47 -17.37
CA ARG A 270 -0.78 14.74 -17.96
C ARG A 270 0.54 15.20 -17.35
N MET A 271 0.76 15.00 -16.05
CA MET A 271 2.04 15.36 -15.42
C MET A 271 3.20 14.46 -15.87
N VAL A 272 2.93 13.16 -16.01
CA VAL A 272 3.93 12.21 -16.52
C VAL A 272 4.27 12.52 -17.98
N GLU A 273 3.28 12.79 -18.83
CA GLU A 273 3.46 13.13 -20.24
C GLU A 273 4.22 14.46 -20.43
N ALA A 274 3.97 15.44 -19.58
CA ALA A 274 4.64 16.76 -19.65
C ALA A 274 6.14 16.73 -19.27
N GLN A 275 6.63 15.61 -18.71
CA GLN A 275 8.01 15.48 -18.26
C GLN A 275 8.84 14.49 -19.12
N ASN A 276 8.20 13.83 -20.08
CA ASN A 276 8.81 13.00 -21.13
C ASN A 276 9.05 13.82 -22.40
#